data_4657204b776491a31ece678bd9dfdf17
#
_entry.id   4657204b776491a31ece678bd9dfdf17
#
_cell.length_a   1.000
_cell.length_b   1.000
_cell.length_c   1.000
_cell.angle_alpha   90.00
_cell.angle_beta   90.00
_cell.angle_gamma   90.00
#
_symmetry.space_group_name_H-M   'P 1'
#
loop_
_entity.id
_entity.type
_entity.pdbx_description
1 polymer ?
#
loop_
_entity_poly.entity_id
_entity_poly.type
_entity_poly.pdbx_seq_one_letter_code
_entity_poly.pdbx_strand_id
1 'polypeptide(L)'
;MDVAQEKPLLSSGQLDVHDLDECRNIRKGSVFIIASGASARDFPLHKYADVPMITMNGAISKFAGTGITPFFYVCTDQGFSQQQPELFTEAMRLCKRVALWERHVWHTTLKPRGELYYLRRAPKLGWRDLLKTDKDLVRCRKLGNGRNRTLGFSRNLKRGFFDARTVAYLALQLAYHVGFTRVFLVGVDLDPLAGRFYEKSGSFVSPCVLDDHFHTRILPSFEILARSVMNEDFRVYNLSNSSRIPVNLVPRVTLEEVDRLI
;
A
#
# COMPACT_ATOMS: atom_id res chain seq x y z
N MET A 1 25.36 -19.32 -5.52
CA MET A 1 24.20 -20.17 -5.15
C MET A 1 23.07 -19.74 -6.08
N ASP A 2 22.84 -20.56 -7.10
CA ASP A 2 21.74 -20.39 -8.05
C ASP A 2 20.42 -20.53 -7.28
N VAL A 3 19.69 -19.44 -7.22
CA VAL A 3 18.28 -19.47 -6.77
C VAL A 3 17.54 -20.21 -7.86
N ALA A 4 17.19 -21.47 -7.60
CA ALA A 4 16.33 -22.25 -8.47
C ALA A 4 15.11 -21.37 -8.85
N GLN A 5 14.89 -21.19 -10.14
CA GLN A 5 13.67 -20.54 -10.64
C GLN A 5 12.50 -21.47 -10.33
N GLU A 6 11.83 -21.21 -9.21
CA GLU A 6 10.59 -21.88 -8.89
C GLU A 6 9.57 -21.53 -9.99
N LYS A 7 9.01 -22.56 -10.62
CA LYS A 7 7.93 -22.38 -11.62
C LYS A 7 6.63 -21.98 -10.92
N PRO A 8 5.84 -21.08 -11.52
CA PRO A 8 4.55 -20.70 -10.95
C PRO A 8 3.61 -21.93 -10.83
N LEU A 9 2.92 -22.05 -9.70
CA LEU A 9 1.93 -23.10 -9.45
C LEU A 9 0.73 -23.02 -10.39
N LEU A 10 0.43 -21.83 -10.90
CA LEU A 10 -0.59 -21.61 -11.95
C LEU A 10 0.12 -21.20 -13.24
N SER A 11 -0.28 -21.81 -14.37
CA SER A 11 0.18 -21.33 -15.68
C SER A 11 -0.38 -19.91 -15.93
N SER A 12 0.43 -19.04 -16.52
CA SER A 12 0.05 -17.64 -16.85
C SER A 12 -1.24 -17.51 -17.66
N GLY A 13 -1.67 -18.56 -18.37
CA GLY A 13 -2.92 -18.60 -19.12
C GLY A 13 -4.19 -18.88 -18.30
N GLN A 14 -4.06 -19.11 -16.98
CA GLN A 14 -5.20 -19.39 -16.10
C GLN A 14 -5.68 -18.20 -15.26
N LEU A 15 -4.94 -17.09 -15.27
CA LEU A 15 -5.27 -15.87 -14.53
C LEU A 15 -5.56 -14.73 -15.50
N ASP A 16 -6.72 -14.13 -15.33
CA ASP A 16 -7.07 -12.89 -16.02
C ASP A 16 -6.41 -11.70 -15.31
N VAL A 17 -5.34 -11.20 -15.89
CA VAL A 17 -4.52 -10.13 -15.34
C VAL A 17 -4.81 -8.85 -16.11
N HIS A 18 -5.38 -7.89 -15.41
CA HIS A 18 -5.73 -6.59 -15.96
C HIS A 18 -4.52 -5.66 -16.07
N ASP A 19 -4.53 -4.78 -17.07
CA ASP A 19 -3.53 -3.72 -17.20
C ASP A 19 -3.80 -2.61 -16.18
N LEU A 20 -2.75 -2.10 -15.55
CA LEU A 20 -2.87 -1.00 -14.58
C LEU A 20 -3.47 0.28 -15.18
N ASP A 21 -3.38 0.50 -16.48
CA ASP A 21 -4.06 1.64 -17.12
C ASP A 21 -5.60 1.53 -17.04
N GLU A 22 -6.17 0.34 -16.90
CA GLU A 22 -7.61 0.14 -16.76
C GLU A 22 -8.16 0.68 -15.43
N CYS A 23 -7.32 0.75 -14.40
CA CYS A 23 -7.69 1.34 -13.12
C CYS A 23 -7.13 2.77 -12.91
N ARG A 24 -6.53 3.37 -13.93
CA ARG A 24 -5.98 4.73 -13.85
C ARG A 24 -7.08 5.78 -13.95
N ASN A 25 -7.12 6.70 -12.97
CA ASN A 25 -8.08 7.83 -12.93
C ASN A 25 -9.57 7.42 -12.99
N ILE A 26 -9.90 6.21 -12.53
CA ILE A 26 -11.30 5.71 -12.51
C ILE A 26 -12.13 6.26 -11.35
N ARG A 27 -11.52 6.95 -10.39
CA ARG A 27 -12.18 7.56 -9.23
C ARG A 27 -11.59 8.93 -8.92
N LYS A 28 -12.38 9.74 -8.22
CA LYS A 28 -11.99 11.01 -7.60
C LYS A 28 -12.52 11.06 -6.18
N GLY A 29 -12.14 12.10 -5.43
CA GLY A 29 -12.61 12.33 -4.07
C GLY A 29 -11.80 11.60 -3.03
N SER A 30 -12.45 11.16 -1.98
CA SER A 30 -11.82 10.63 -0.77
C SER A 30 -11.65 9.11 -0.82
N VAL A 31 -10.59 8.61 -0.13
CA VAL A 31 -10.34 7.18 0.07
C VAL A 31 -9.71 6.95 1.45
N PHE A 32 -10.10 5.89 2.12
CA PHE A 32 -9.37 5.40 3.29
C PHE A 32 -8.35 4.34 2.89
N ILE A 33 -7.15 4.43 3.46
CA ILE A 33 -6.14 3.36 3.41
C ILE A 33 -6.12 2.71 4.78
N ILE A 34 -6.66 1.48 4.86
CA ILE A 34 -6.79 0.73 6.10
C ILE A 34 -5.60 -0.21 6.24
N ALA A 35 -4.69 0.12 7.13
CA ALA A 35 -3.55 -0.70 7.53
C ALA A 35 -3.81 -1.41 8.87
N SER A 36 -2.88 -2.25 9.31
CA SER A 36 -3.10 -3.18 10.42
C SER A 36 -2.58 -2.69 11.78
N GLY A 37 -2.08 -1.47 11.89
CA GLY A 37 -1.63 -0.93 13.17
C GLY A 37 -2.74 -0.84 14.22
N ALA A 38 -2.38 -0.85 15.47
CA ALA A 38 -3.32 -0.91 16.61
C ALA A 38 -4.38 0.20 16.58
N SER A 39 -4.02 1.39 16.09
CA SER A 39 -4.93 2.54 15.98
C SER A 39 -6.12 2.32 15.01
N ALA A 40 -6.05 1.31 14.13
CA ALA A 40 -7.17 0.97 13.26
C ALA A 40 -8.27 0.17 13.99
N ARG A 41 -8.02 -0.34 15.20
CA ARG A 41 -8.96 -1.24 15.91
C ARG A 41 -10.36 -0.65 16.01
N ASP A 42 -10.46 0.58 16.46
CA ASP A 42 -11.73 1.25 16.76
C ASP A 42 -12.24 2.14 15.63
N PHE A 43 -11.61 2.05 14.44
CA PHE A 43 -12.07 2.80 13.27
C PHE A 43 -13.49 2.35 12.88
N PRO A 44 -14.47 3.28 12.81
CA PRO A 44 -15.89 2.96 12.61
C PRO A 44 -16.18 2.67 11.13
N LEU A 45 -15.82 1.46 10.68
CA LEU A 45 -15.86 1.05 9.27
C LEU A 45 -17.25 1.28 8.64
N HIS A 46 -18.32 0.93 9.36
CA HIS A 46 -19.70 1.06 8.86
C HIS A 46 -20.13 2.51 8.64
N LYS A 47 -19.62 3.45 9.44
CA LYS A 47 -19.90 4.88 9.27
C LYS A 47 -19.45 5.39 7.90
N TYR A 48 -18.39 4.81 7.36
CA TYR A 48 -17.76 5.22 6.11
C TYR A 48 -17.90 4.18 5.00
N ALA A 49 -18.91 3.32 5.06
CA ALA A 49 -19.08 2.21 4.11
C ALA A 49 -19.20 2.68 2.65
N ASP A 50 -19.70 3.87 2.41
CA ASP A 50 -19.86 4.47 1.07
C ASP A 50 -18.56 5.11 0.54
N VAL A 51 -17.57 5.32 1.39
CA VAL A 51 -16.26 5.86 0.98
C VAL A 51 -15.35 4.71 0.56
N PRO A 52 -14.74 4.76 -0.63
CA PRO A 52 -13.82 3.72 -1.07
C PRO A 52 -12.71 3.45 -0.05
N MET A 53 -12.35 2.17 0.11
CA MET A 53 -11.32 1.72 1.04
C MET A 53 -10.29 0.86 0.33
N ILE A 54 -9.01 1.20 0.49
CA ILE A 54 -7.88 0.36 0.09
C ILE A 54 -7.35 -0.32 1.35
N THR A 55 -7.24 -1.64 1.34
CA THR A 55 -6.70 -2.40 2.48
C THR A 55 -5.49 -3.23 2.08
N MET A 56 -4.74 -3.73 3.07
CA MET A 56 -3.48 -4.44 2.84
C MET A 56 -3.23 -5.52 3.89
N ASN A 57 -2.50 -6.57 3.48
CA ASN A 57 -2.06 -7.65 4.35
C ASN A 57 -3.20 -8.09 5.31
N GLY A 58 -2.93 -8.26 6.60
CA GLY A 58 -3.90 -8.71 7.59
C GLY A 58 -5.00 -7.72 7.95
N ALA A 59 -4.95 -6.46 7.47
CA ALA A 59 -6.03 -5.50 7.69
C ALA A 59 -7.34 -5.92 7.01
N ILE A 60 -7.31 -6.87 6.08
CA ILE A 60 -8.50 -7.47 5.48
C ILE A 60 -9.43 -8.08 6.54
N SER A 61 -8.91 -8.55 7.66
CA SER A 61 -9.69 -9.12 8.77
C SER A 61 -10.75 -8.14 9.31
N LYS A 62 -10.52 -6.83 9.18
CA LYS A 62 -11.49 -5.82 9.63
C LYS A 62 -12.77 -5.81 8.79
N PHE A 63 -12.74 -6.37 7.60
CA PHE A 63 -13.86 -6.42 6.66
C PHE A 63 -14.66 -7.73 6.76
N ALA A 64 -14.10 -8.76 7.41
CA ALA A 64 -14.74 -10.05 7.56
C ALA A 64 -16.11 -9.92 8.26
N GLY A 65 -17.17 -10.47 7.65
CA GLY A 65 -18.53 -10.45 8.19
C GLY A 65 -19.24 -9.08 8.19
N THR A 66 -18.62 -8.01 7.69
CA THR A 66 -19.22 -6.65 7.69
C THR A 66 -20.15 -6.36 6.50
N GLY A 67 -20.08 -7.14 5.44
CA GLY A 67 -20.75 -6.83 4.17
C GLY A 67 -20.09 -5.72 3.35
N ILE A 68 -19.03 -5.07 3.88
CA ILE A 68 -18.30 -4.01 3.18
C ILE A 68 -17.20 -4.63 2.33
N THR A 69 -17.19 -4.32 1.03
CA THR A 69 -16.19 -4.80 0.08
C THR A 69 -15.10 -3.73 -0.12
N PRO A 70 -13.82 -4.02 0.18
CA PRO A 70 -12.74 -3.11 -0.13
C PRO A 70 -12.68 -2.79 -1.63
N PHE A 71 -12.40 -1.53 -1.95
CA PHE A 71 -12.23 -1.08 -3.33
C PHE A 71 -10.97 -1.67 -3.97
N PHE A 72 -9.88 -1.77 -3.17
CA PHE A 72 -8.66 -2.48 -3.53
C PHE A 72 -8.08 -3.23 -2.33
N TYR A 73 -7.47 -4.37 -2.61
CA TYR A 73 -6.52 -5.04 -1.71
C TYR A 73 -5.12 -4.96 -2.31
N VAL A 74 -4.13 -4.65 -1.47
CA VAL A 74 -2.73 -4.53 -1.91
C VAL A 74 -1.84 -5.42 -1.04
N CYS A 75 -1.01 -6.25 -1.67
CA CYS A 75 -0.02 -7.05 -0.95
C CYS A 75 1.25 -7.22 -1.78
N THR A 76 2.39 -6.87 -1.17
CA THR A 76 3.74 -7.12 -1.73
C THR A 76 4.63 -7.85 -0.76
N ASP A 77 4.13 -8.22 0.41
CA ASP A 77 4.83 -9.02 1.39
C ASP A 77 4.71 -10.51 1.04
N GLN A 78 5.76 -11.08 0.50
CA GLN A 78 5.79 -12.50 0.08
C GLN A 78 5.60 -13.47 1.24
N GLY A 79 6.04 -13.09 2.44
CA GLY A 79 5.84 -13.91 3.65
C GLY A 79 4.40 -13.95 4.11
N PHE A 80 3.61 -12.90 3.81
CA PHE A 80 2.26 -12.77 4.32
C PHE A 80 1.32 -13.90 3.87
N SER A 81 1.34 -14.26 2.59
CA SER A 81 0.49 -15.34 2.05
C SER A 81 0.80 -16.71 2.64
N GLN A 82 2.04 -16.93 3.07
CA GLN A 82 2.48 -18.16 3.73
C GLN A 82 2.20 -18.16 5.24
N GLN A 83 2.40 -17.02 5.90
CA GLN A 83 2.23 -16.87 7.34
C GLN A 83 0.76 -16.71 7.76
N GLN A 84 -0.06 -16.12 6.88
CA GLN A 84 -1.48 -15.80 7.13
C GLN A 84 -2.35 -16.26 5.94
N PRO A 85 -2.37 -17.57 5.60
CA PRO A 85 -3.04 -18.08 4.40
C PRO A 85 -4.56 -17.85 4.43
N GLU A 86 -5.17 -17.88 5.61
CA GLU A 86 -6.61 -17.64 5.77
C GLU A 86 -6.99 -16.20 5.43
N LEU A 87 -6.23 -15.23 5.96
CA LEU A 87 -6.44 -13.81 5.67
C LEU A 87 -6.15 -13.47 4.20
N PHE A 88 -5.13 -14.11 3.62
CA PHE A 88 -4.84 -13.95 2.21
C PHE A 88 -5.98 -14.51 1.34
N THR A 89 -6.50 -15.70 1.69
CA THR A 89 -7.66 -16.30 1.02
C THR A 89 -8.89 -15.41 1.12
N GLU A 90 -9.15 -14.84 2.29
CA GLU A 90 -10.27 -13.92 2.48
C GLU A 90 -10.14 -12.68 1.60
N ALA A 91 -8.95 -12.11 1.47
CA ALA A 91 -8.69 -11.00 0.56
C ALA A 91 -8.99 -11.35 -0.90
N MET A 92 -8.60 -12.54 -1.36
CA MET A 92 -8.89 -13.02 -2.72
C MET A 92 -10.38 -13.20 -2.97
N ARG A 93 -11.14 -13.63 -1.96
CA ARG A 93 -12.59 -13.83 -2.05
C ARG A 93 -13.40 -12.56 -1.98
N LEU A 94 -12.99 -11.62 -1.12
CA LEU A 94 -13.79 -10.46 -0.75
C LEU A 94 -13.58 -9.28 -1.69
N CYS A 95 -12.35 -9.05 -2.15
CA CYS A 95 -12.00 -7.79 -2.79
C CYS A 95 -12.39 -7.74 -4.27
N LYS A 96 -12.89 -6.58 -4.69
CA LYS A 96 -13.26 -6.29 -6.07
C LYS A 96 -12.04 -6.20 -6.98
N ARG A 97 -10.94 -5.67 -6.42
CA ARG A 97 -9.66 -5.48 -7.10
C ARG A 97 -8.52 -5.90 -6.18
N VAL A 98 -7.57 -6.61 -6.75
CA VAL A 98 -6.43 -7.15 -6.02
C VAL A 98 -5.16 -6.74 -6.76
N ALA A 99 -4.28 -5.99 -6.09
CA ALA A 99 -2.99 -5.60 -6.62
C ALA A 99 -1.88 -6.35 -5.87
N LEU A 100 -1.24 -7.30 -6.54
CA LEU A 100 -0.23 -8.18 -5.97
C LEU A 100 1.11 -8.02 -6.68
N TRP A 101 2.19 -8.27 -5.95
CA TRP A 101 3.45 -8.51 -6.61
C TRP A 101 3.34 -9.78 -7.45
N GLU A 102 3.78 -9.77 -8.68
CA GLU A 102 3.73 -10.90 -9.62
C GLU A 102 4.18 -12.23 -9.00
N ARG A 103 5.20 -12.21 -8.15
CA ARG A 103 5.71 -13.39 -7.46
C ARG A 103 4.75 -14.02 -6.44
N HIS A 104 3.75 -13.29 -5.93
CA HIS A 104 2.75 -13.89 -5.04
C HIS A 104 1.94 -14.98 -5.71
N VAL A 105 1.70 -14.84 -7.01
CA VAL A 105 0.92 -15.80 -7.78
C VAL A 105 1.65 -17.13 -7.97
N TRP A 106 2.97 -17.11 -7.86
CA TRP A 106 3.77 -18.33 -7.97
C TRP A 106 3.62 -19.26 -6.76
N HIS A 107 3.17 -18.74 -5.63
CA HIS A 107 3.06 -19.47 -4.38
C HIS A 107 1.61 -19.71 -3.94
N THR A 108 0.62 -19.38 -4.77
CA THR A 108 -0.79 -19.62 -4.46
C THR A 108 -1.54 -20.21 -5.65
N THR A 109 -2.44 -21.16 -5.35
CA THR A 109 -3.42 -21.70 -6.30
C THR A 109 -4.73 -20.90 -6.28
N LEU A 110 -4.85 -19.92 -5.39
CA LEU A 110 -6.06 -19.13 -5.21
C LEU A 110 -6.17 -18.09 -6.33
N LYS A 111 -7.31 -18.10 -7.00
CA LYS A 111 -7.68 -17.07 -7.97
C LYS A 111 -8.46 -15.97 -7.23
N PRO A 112 -8.11 -14.68 -7.43
CA PRO A 112 -8.96 -13.59 -6.98
C PRO A 112 -10.36 -13.72 -7.61
N ARG A 113 -11.40 -13.40 -6.84
CA ARG A 113 -12.76 -13.31 -7.35
C ARG A 113 -12.95 -12.09 -8.27
N GLY A 114 -12.19 -11.04 -8.01
CA GLY A 114 -12.22 -9.78 -8.74
C GLY A 114 -11.04 -9.62 -9.68
N GLU A 115 -10.86 -8.41 -10.16
CA GLU A 115 -9.81 -8.00 -11.09
C GLU A 115 -8.42 -8.14 -10.44
N LEU A 116 -7.46 -8.78 -11.11
CA LEU A 116 -6.09 -8.95 -10.64
C LEU A 116 -5.16 -8.00 -11.40
N TYR A 117 -4.34 -7.26 -10.66
CA TYR A 117 -3.32 -6.36 -11.20
C TYR A 117 -1.94 -6.76 -10.69
N TYR A 118 -0.95 -6.84 -11.58
CA TYR A 118 0.43 -7.11 -11.20
C TYR A 118 1.19 -5.83 -10.90
N LEU A 119 1.84 -5.82 -9.75
CA LEU A 119 2.71 -4.75 -9.30
C LEU A 119 4.16 -5.07 -9.66
N ARG A 120 4.86 -4.09 -10.22
CA ARG A 120 6.29 -4.15 -10.53
C ARG A 120 7.01 -2.99 -9.87
N ARG A 121 8.26 -3.20 -9.49
CA ARG A 121 9.07 -2.08 -8.99
C ARG A 121 9.43 -1.12 -10.12
N ALA A 122 9.44 0.17 -9.81
CA ALA A 122 9.95 1.18 -10.72
C ALA A 122 11.43 0.89 -11.07
N PRO A 123 11.84 1.11 -12.31
CA PRO A 123 13.23 0.89 -12.72
C PRO A 123 14.16 1.79 -11.91
N LYS A 124 15.37 1.32 -11.62
CA LYS A 124 16.41 2.13 -10.97
C LYS A 124 16.74 3.32 -11.87
N LEU A 125 17.06 4.46 -11.26
CA LEU A 125 17.49 5.65 -11.99
C LEU A 125 18.81 5.37 -12.70
N GLY A 126 18.79 5.43 -14.04
CA GLY A 126 19.99 5.36 -14.88
C GLY A 126 20.70 6.71 -14.95
N TRP A 127 21.98 6.72 -15.32
CA TRP A 127 22.77 7.95 -15.49
C TRP A 127 22.17 8.91 -16.52
N ARG A 128 21.56 8.38 -17.58
CA ARG A 128 20.88 9.17 -18.64
C ARG A 128 19.58 9.82 -18.18
N ASP A 129 18.98 9.31 -17.10
CA ASP A 129 17.69 9.78 -16.58
C ASP A 129 17.85 10.88 -15.52
N LEU A 130 19.09 11.15 -15.07
CA LEU A 130 19.38 12.20 -14.07
C LEU A 130 18.99 13.60 -14.54
N LEU A 131 19.07 13.85 -15.85
CA LEU A 131 18.76 15.15 -16.46
C LEU A 131 17.32 15.25 -16.95
N LYS A 132 16.56 14.12 -16.99
CA LYS A 132 15.19 14.12 -17.47
C LYS A 132 14.21 14.25 -16.30
N THR A 133 13.23 15.13 -16.45
CA THR A 133 12.09 15.21 -15.54
C THR A 133 11.04 14.21 -15.99
N ASP A 134 10.78 13.19 -15.19
CA ASP A 134 9.71 12.24 -15.43
C ASP A 134 8.47 12.70 -14.65
N LYS A 135 7.37 12.97 -15.35
CA LYS A 135 6.11 13.41 -14.73
C LYS A 135 5.43 12.28 -13.94
N ASP A 136 5.64 11.04 -14.35
CA ASP A 136 5.04 9.86 -13.75
C ASP A 136 5.83 9.33 -12.53
N LEU A 137 7.16 9.52 -12.53
CA LEU A 137 8.04 9.00 -11.49
C LEU A 137 8.78 10.14 -10.77
N VAL A 138 8.25 10.53 -9.60
CA VAL A 138 8.93 11.47 -8.71
C VAL A 138 10.07 10.74 -7.99
N ARG A 139 11.32 11.17 -8.20
CA ARG A 139 12.52 10.48 -7.68
C ARG A 139 13.29 11.34 -6.70
N CYS A 140 13.96 10.69 -5.75
CA CYS A 140 14.94 11.35 -4.90
C CYS A 140 16.12 11.83 -5.77
N ARG A 141 16.37 13.14 -5.78
CA ARG A 141 17.48 13.76 -6.52
C ARG A 141 18.73 14.02 -5.67
N LYS A 142 18.73 13.59 -4.39
CA LYS A 142 19.90 13.74 -3.53
C LYS A 142 21.06 12.90 -4.09
N LEU A 143 22.15 13.57 -4.46
CA LEU A 143 23.44 12.94 -4.80
C LEU A 143 23.97 12.24 -3.54
N GLY A 144 24.47 11.01 -3.66
CA GLY A 144 24.98 10.25 -2.53
C GLY A 144 24.82 8.75 -2.73
N ASN A 145 24.35 8.04 -1.74
CA ASN A 145 24.24 6.59 -1.73
C ASN A 145 23.35 6.03 -2.85
N GLY A 146 23.76 4.92 -3.47
CA GLY A 146 22.96 4.19 -4.46
C GLY A 146 21.54 3.84 -3.98
N ARG A 147 21.32 3.88 -2.65
CA ARG A 147 20.03 3.72 -1.99
C ARG A 147 19.04 4.84 -2.35
N ASN A 148 19.49 6.10 -2.46
CA ASN A 148 18.66 7.24 -2.85
C ASN A 148 18.04 7.07 -4.24
N ARG A 149 18.72 6.37 -5.15
CA ARG A 149 18.24 6.09 -6.51
C ARG A 149 17.02 5.18 -6.57
N THR A 150 16.68 4.53 -5.46
CA THR A 150 15.52 3.64 -5.34
C THR A 150 14.38 4.26 -4.54
N LEU A 151 14.53 5.51 -4.06
CA LEU A 151 13.50 6.25 -3.36
C LEU A 151 12.72 7.13 -4.35
N GLY A 152 11.42 7.20 -4.16
CA GLY A 152 10.55 8.01 -5.01
C GLY A 152 9.08 7.78 -4.72
N PHE A 153 8.24 8.34 -5.58
CA PHE A 153 6.79 8.15 -5.61
C PHE A 153 6.35 7.96 -7.06
N SER A 154 5.55 6.94 -7.32
CA SER A 154 4.99 6.70 -8.65
C SER A 154 3.58 7.31 -8.74
N ARG A 155 3.39 8.19 -9.71
CA ARG A 155 2.09 8.72 -10.10
C ARG A 155 1.39 7.82 -11.13
N ASN A 156 2.14 6.85 -11.66
CA ASN A 156 1.66 5.90 -12.66
C ASN A 156 2.24 4.51 -12.40
N LEU A 157 1.44 3.63 -11.80
CA LEU A 157 1.89 2.28 -11.41
C LEU A 157 2.24 1.38 -12.59
N LYS A 158 1.79 1.68 -13.80
CA LYS A 158 2.26 0.98 -15.01
C LYS A 158 3.77 1.15 -15.22
N ARG A 159 4.33 2.28 -14.78
CA ARG A 159 5.78 2.55 -14.75
C ARG A 159 6.48 1.88 -13.56
N GLY A 160 5.72 1.22 -12.68
CA GLY A 160 6.19 0.56 -11.48
C GLY A 160 6.07 1.42 -10.22
N PHE A 161 6.17 0.78 -9.05
CA PHE A 161 6.09 1.43 -7.74
C PHE A 161 7.44 1.58 -7.07
N PHE A 162 7.57 2.55 -6.17
CA PHE A 162 8.72 2.70 -5.27
C PHE A 162 8.45 1.98 -3.95
N ASP A 163 9.34 1.05 -3.62
CA ASP A 163 9.26 0.24 -2.40
C ASP A 163 9.88 1.00 -1.22
N ALA A 164 9.03 1.53 -0.34
CA ALA A 164 9.42 2.17 0.90
C ALA A 164 9.57 1.21 2.09
N ARG A 165 9.46 -0.10 1.90
CA ARG A 165 9.42 -1.12 2.95
C ARG A 165 8.18 -1.03 3.87
N THR A 166 7.14 -0.39 3.39
CA THR A 166 5.79 -0.42 3.96
C THR A 166 4.76 -0.44 2.85
N VAL A 167 3.81 -1.37 2.96
CA VAL A 167 2.73 -1.52 1.96
C VAL A 167 1.81 -0.28 1.97
N ALA A 168 1.73 0.44 3.10
CA ALA A 168 0.97 1.70 3.19
C ALA A 168 1.46 2.75 2.18
N TYR A 169 2.77 2.84 1.94
CA TYR A 169 3.31 3.77 0.94
C TYR A 169 2.99 3.35 -0.50
N LEU A 170 2.92 2.06 -0.77
CA LEU A 170 2.45 1.56 -2.05
C LEU A 170 0.95 1.84 -2.24
N ALA A 171 0.14 1.67 -1.19
CA ALA A 171 -1.29 2.00 -1.24
C ALA A 171 -1.53 3.49 -1.53
N LEU A 172 -0.65 4.40 -1.06
CA LEU A 172 -0.67 5.81 -1.43
C LEU A 172 -0.40 6.03 -2.92
N GLN A 173 0.57 5.31 -3.50
CA GLN A 173 0.85 5.37 -4.93
C GLN A 173 -0.31 4.80 -5.76
N LEU A 174 -0.97 3.74 -5.26
CA LEU A 174 -2.17 3.20 -5.89
C LEU A 174 -3.35 4.19 -5.80
N ALA A 175 -3.56 4.82 -4.65
CA ALA A 175 -4.61 5.83 -4.48
C ALA A 175 -4.42 6.99 -5.47
N TYR A 176 -3.18 7.47 -5.64
CA TYR A 176 -2.85 8.50 -6.62
C TYR A 176 -3.13 8.03 -8.05
N HIS A 177 -2.67 6.82 -8.41
CA HIS A 177 -2.83 6.24 -9.74
C HIS A 177 -4.32 6.09 -10.12
N VAL A 178 -5.14 5.65 -9.17
CA VAL A 178 -6.59 5.50 -9.35
C VAL A 178 -7.30 6.85 -9.50
N GLY A 179 -6.69 7.95 -9.04
CA GLY A 179 -7.19 9.32 -9.21
C GLY A 179 -7.86 9.92 -7.96
N PHE A 180 -7.71 9.29 -6.79
CA PHE A 180 -8.19 9.88 -5.54
C PHE A 180 -7.43 11.16 -5.22
N THR A 181 -8.14 12.13 -4.64
CA THR A 181 -7.60 13.46 -4.32
C THR A 181 -7.39 13.68 -2.83
N ARG A 182 -8.08 12.92 -1.99
CA ARG A 182 -7.96 12.95 -0.52
C ARG A 182 -7.77 11.55 0.02
N VAL A 183 -6.70 11.34 0.76
CA VAL A 183 -6.35 10.03 1.32
C VAL A 183 -6.27 10.13 2.83
N PHE A 184 -6.99 9.26 3.51
CA PHE A 184 -7.00 9.15 4.98
C PHE A 184 -6.34 7.84 5.39
N LEU A 185 -5.21 7.94 6.10
CA LEU A 185 -4.47 6.80 6.63
C LEU A 185 -5.08 6.35 7.96
N VAL A 186 -5.42 5.07 8.05
CA VAL A 186 -5.96 4.42 9.27
C VAL A 186 -5.05 3.26 9.62
N GLY A 187 -4.57 3.19 10.86
CA GLY A 187 -3.67 2.12 11.31
C GLY A 187 -2.26 2.17 10.71
N VAL A 188 -1.82 3.33 10.23
CA VAL A 188 -0.45 3.52 9.74
C VAL A 188 0.40 4.08 10.89
N ASP A 189 0.57 3.27 11.93
CA ASP A 189 1.29 3.65 13.16
C ASP A 189 2.80 3.61 12.95
N LEU A 190 3.28 2.63 12.16
CA LEU A 190 4.69 2.36 11.90
C LEU A 190 5.49 2.11 13.20
N ASP A 191 4.82 1.59 14.20
CA ASP A 191 5.38 1.22 15.49
C ASP A 191 5.41 -0.31 15.61
N PRO A 192 6.60 -0.94 15.64
CA PRO A 192 6.70 -2.39 15.77
C PRO A 192 6.25 -2.89 17.15
N LEU A 193 6.24 -2.03 18.19
CA LEU A 193 5.87 -2.40 19.54
C LEU A 193 4.35 -2.35 19.76
N ALA A 194 3.61 -1.58 18.95
CA ALA A 194 2.16 -1.44 19.09
C ALA A 194 1.39 -2.70 18.65
N GLY A 195 2.04 -3.65 17.98
CA GLY A 195 1.41 -4.86 17.42
C GLY A 195 0.41 -4.56 16.31
N ARG A 196 -0.25 -5.60 15.84
CA ARG A 196 -1.30 -5.48 14.82
C ARG A 196 -2.64 -5.85 15.43
N PHE A 197 -3.70 -5.12 15.08
CA PHE A 197 -5.01 -5.32 15.71
C PHE A 197 -5.60 -6.73 15.52
N TYR A 198 -5.20 -7.45 14.48
CA TYR A 198 -5.65 -8.81 14.18
C TYR A 198 -4.82 -9.92 14.86
N GLU A 199 -3.65 -9.59 15.42
CA GLU A 199 -2.81 -10.54 16.12
C GLU A 199 -3.38 -10.78 17.53
N LYS A 200 -3.60 -12.06 17.88
CA LYS A 200 -4.06 -12.46 19.20
C LYS A 200 -2.87 -12.62 20.16
N SER A 201 -3.05 -12.27 21.41
CA SER A 201 -2.06 -12.54 22.47
C SER A 201 -1.72 -14.04 22.49
N GLY A 202 -0.42 -14.37 22.39
CA GLY A 202 0.07 -15.75 22.35
C GLY A 202 0.09 -16.40 20.95
N SER A 203 -0.33 -15.71 19.90
CA SER A 203 -0.18 -16.18 18.51
C SER A 203 1.19 -15.79 17.94
N PHE A 204 1.56 -16.42 16.83
CA PHE A 204 2.77 -16.06 16.09
C PHE A 204 2.71 -14.58 15.64
N VAL A 205 3.65 -13.79 16.16
CA VAL A 205 3.82 -12.40 15.73
C VAL A 205 4.70 -12.38 14.48
N SER A 206 4.16 -11.87 13.38
CA SER A 206 4.94 -11.77 12.14
C SER A 206 6.16 -10.87 12.35
N PRO A 207 7.37 -11.28 11.91
CA PRO A 207 8.58 -10.48 12.05
C PRO A 207 8.38 -9.06 11.52
N CYS A 208 8.80 -8.07 12.31
CA CYS A 208 8.68 -6.66 11.94
C CYS A 208 10.07 -6.06 11.74
N VAL A 209 10.42 -5.71 10.52
CA VAL A 209 11.69 -5.07 10.14
C VAL A 209 11.54 -3.56 9.92
N LEU A 210 10.49 -2.95 10.50
CA LEU A 210 10.19 -1.53 10.30
C LEU A 210 11.33 -0.64 10.81
N ASP A 211 11.90 -0.93 11.98
CA ASP A 211 12.97 -0.11 12.56
C ASP A 211 14.23 -0.07 11.69
N ASP A 212 14.60 -1.20 11.10
CA ASP A 212 15.77 -1.31 10.20
C ASP A 212 15.66 -0.39 8.98
N HIS A 213 14.42 -0.09 8.60
CA HIS A 213 14.11 0.67 7.40
C HIS A 213 13.50 2.05 7.65
N PHE A 214 13.13 2.37 8.90
CA PHE A 214 12.39 3.59 9.20
C PHE A 214 13.13 4.85 8.73
N HIS A 215 14.34 5.08 9.22
CA HIS A 215 15.14 6.26 8.89
C HIS A 215 15.76 6.22 7.49
N THR A 216 15.96 5.04 6.94
CA THR A 216 16.68 4.87 5.67
C THR A 216 15.77 4.79 4.46
N ARG A 217 14.48 4.46 4.63
CA ARG A 217 13.55 4.26 3.54
C ARG A 217 12.16 4.85 3.81
N ILE A 218 11.55 4.52 4.94
CA ILE A 218 10.16 4.92 5.21
C ILE A 218 10.08 6.45 5.33
N LEU A 219 10.79 7.02 6.28
CA LEU A 219 10.76 8.48 6.52
C LEU A 219 11.17 9.29 5.28
N PRO A 220 12.28 8.98 4.57
CA PRO A 220 12.63 9.68 3.34
C PRO A 220 11.58 9.56 2.23
N SER A 221 10.84 8.45 2.16
CA SER A 221 9.74 8.30 1.19
C SER A 221 8.58 9.24 1.52
N PHE A 222 8.19 9.34 2.80
CA PHE A 222 7.17 10.30 3.23
C PHE A 222 7.62 11.77 3.07
N GLU A 223 8.91 12.07 3.19
CA GLU A 223 9.44 13.39 2.84
C GLU A 223 9.25 13.72 1.35
N ILE A 224 9.48 12.74 0.45
CA ILE A 224 9.24 12.92 -0.99
C ILE A 224 7.75 13.13 -1.25
N LEU A 225 6.88 12.35 -0.63
CA LEU A 225 5.43 12.50 -0.71
C LEU A 225 5.02 13.92 -0.34
N ALA A 226 5.43 14.39 0.85
CA ALA A 226 5.04 15.70 1.38
C ALA A 226 5.54 16.87 0.53
N ARG A 227 6.80 16.80 0.07
CA ARG A 227 7.44 17.93 -0.62
C ARG A 227 7.19 18.00 -2.12
N SER A 228 6.89 16.85 -2.75
CA SER A 228 6.94 16.75 -4.22
C SER A 228 5.69 16.15 -4.85
N VAL A 229 4.77 15.62 -4.03
CA VAL A 229 3.55 14.96 -4.53
C VAL A 229 2.29 15.62 -3.96
N MET A 230 2.24 15.83 -2.64
CA MET A 230 1.10 16.49 -2.02
C MET A 230 0.97 17.94 -2.49
N ASN A 231 -0.24 18.34 -2.84
CA ASN A 231 -0.62 19.68 -3.30
C ASN A 231 -2.13 19.87 -3.09
N GLU A 232 -2.74 20.87 -3.73
CA GLU A 232 -4.18 21.11 -3.64
C GLU A 232 -5.03 19.97 -4.23
N ASP A 233 -4.51 19.25 -5.23
CA ASP A 233 -5.20 18.17 -5.93
C ASP A 233 -4.98 16.80 -5.28
N PHE A 234 -3.97 16.64 -4.42
CA PHE A 234 -3.68 15.38 -3.74
C PHE A 234 -3.19 15.62 -2.31
N ARG A 235 -4.05 15.36 -1.35
CA ARG A 235 -3.80 15.54 0.09
C ARG A 235 -3.84 14.22 0.83
N VAL A 236 -2.94 14.05 1.77
CA VAL A 236 -2.87 12.86 2.64
C VAL A 236 -2.97 13.31 4.09
N TYR A 237 -3.81 12.63 4.85
CA TYR A 237 -4.05 12.85 6.28
C TYR A 237 -3.86 11.54 7.05
N ASN A 238 -3.53 11.62 8.33
CA ASN A 238 -3.34 10.44 9.16
C ASN A 238 -4.24 10.50 10.41
N LEU A 239 -5.05 9.46 10.60
CA LEU A 239 -5.93 9.32 11.78
C LEU A 239 -5.22 8.71 12.99
N SER A 240 -4.02 8.16 12.82
CA SER A 240 -3.27 7.60 13.94
C SER A 240 -2.52 8.69 14.71
N ASN A 241 -2.92 8.93 15.95
CA ASN A 241 -2.23 9.88 16.84
C ASN A 241 -0.85 9.38 17.28
N SER A 242 -0.66 8.07 17.35
CA SER A 242 0.61 7.41 17.76
C SER A 242 1.56 7.14 16.60
N SER A 243 1.20 7.51 15.35
CA SER A 243 2.03 7.23 14.19
C SER A 243 3.41 7.89 14.27
N ARG A 244 4.44 7.16 13.89
CA ARG A 244 5.81 7.66 13.79
C ARG A 244 6.05 8.60 12.58
N ILE A 245 5.07 8.74 11.66
CA ILE A 245 5.16 9.72 10.59
C ILE A 245 5.03 11.11 11.22
N PRO A 246 6.01 12.03 11.02
CA PRO A 246 5.93 13.40 11.53
C PRO A 246 4.71 14.16 11.04
N VAL A 247 4.06 14.94 11.90
CA VAL A 247 2.85 15.71 11.57
C VAL A 247 3.08 16.78 10.50
N ASN A 248 4.30 17.27 10.39
CA ASN A 248 4.69 18.23 9.33
C ASN A 248 4.87 17.58 7.96
N LEU A 249 4.90 16.24 7.88
CA LEU A 249 4.92 15.50 6.60
C LEU A 249 3.51 15.03 6.22
N VAL A 250 2.76 14.51 7.20
CA VAL A 250 1.37 14.07 6.99
C VAL A 250 0.55 14.57 8.18
N PRO A 251 -0.32 15.59 7.99
CA PRO A 251 -1.12 16.17 9.05
C PRO A 251 -2.02 15.12 9.73
N ARG A 252 -2.21 15.26 11.05
CA ARG A 252 -3.20 14.48 11.80
C ARG A 252 -4.57 15.08 11.60
N VAL A 253 -5.59 14.22 11.58
CA VAL A 253 -6.99 14.61 11.57
C VAL A 253 -7.81 13.72 12.48
N THR A 254 -8.84 14.30 13.08
CA THR A 254 -9.87 13.59 13.83
C THR A 254 -10.96 13.07 12.92
N LEU A 255 -11.85 12.19 13.43
CA LEU A 255 -13.00 11.72 12.65
C LEU A 255 -13.97 12.86 12.31
N GLU A 256 -14.13 13.86 13.20
CA GLU A 256 -14.97 15.04 12.91
C GLU A 256 -14.38 15.91 11.79
N GLU A 257 -13.06 16.00 11.70
CA GLU A 257 -12.40 16.70 10.60
C GLU A 257 -12.55 15.92 9.29
N VAL A 258 -12.46 14.58 9.34
CA VAL A 258 -12.73 13.72 8.20
C VAL A 258 -14.16 13.96 7.67
N ASP A 259 -15.16 13.99 8.55
CA ASP A 259 -16.58 14.22 8.15
C ASP A 259 -16.78 15.54 7.40
N ARG A 260 -15.93 16.53 7.62
CA ARG A 260 -15.95 17.81 6.90
C ARG A 260 -15.16 17.81 5.60
N LEU A 261 -14.27 16.83 5.44
CA LEU A 261 -13.35 16.76 4.31
C LEU A 261 -13.81 15.78 3.21
N ILE A 262 -14.65 14.79 3.54
CA ILE A 262 -15.14 13.78 2.58
C ILE A 262 -16.22 14.28 1.64
#